data_db0396b5f58cff904b5bc157f836c702
#
_entry.id   db0396b5f58cff904b5bc157f836c702
#
_cell.length_a   1.000
_cell.length_b   1.000
_cell.length_c   1.000
_cell.angle_alpha   90.00
_cell.angle_beta   90.00
_cell.angle_gamma   90.00
#
_symmetry.space_group_name_H-M   'P 1'
#
loop_
_entity.id
_entity.type
_entity.pdbx_description
1 polymer ?
#
loop_
_entity_poly.entity_id
_entity_poly.type
_entity_poly.pdbx_seq_one_letter_code
_entity_poly.pdbx_strand_id
1 'polypeptide(L)'
;MNKEFYAGNRKSLYQKLEAGSLVVVFSGHAPIKTNDENYPFFTNRNFLYLTGIEQENIVLMTYVGEGTIEETLYLLPPDAFAERWTGRRIKEEEAEELSGITNYKYVAAFRNDLSRQLFSGNVKKVYLDFDKVYENTPAVEAYRLGKYLKEHAPFVGLGNLHPIMKQLRLIKKPCEIEAMKKAETITKAGIEAMMKTSKPGMYEYQYKAEFDYALAQRGVLSPGFPSIISSGKNNFKIHYYDYRGQA
;
A
#
# COMPACT_ATOMS: atom_id res chain seq x y z
N MET A 1 2.09 -5.70 -13.10
CA MET A 1 2.11 -4.40 -13.80
C MET A 1 3.55 -4.09 -14.13
N ASN A 2 3.82 -3.30 -15.17
CA ASN A 2 5.19 -2.90 -15.55
C ASN A 2 5.48 -1.45 -15.11
N LYS A 3 6.73 -1.00 -15.26
CA LYS A 3 7.17 0.34 -14.84
C LYS A 3 6.42 1.47 -15.56
N GLU A 4 6.02 1.26 -16.81
CA GLU A 4 5.27 2.25 -17.61
C GLU A 4 3.89 2.53 -17.01
N PHE A 5 3.25 1.50 -16.42
CA PHE A 5 1.99 1.66 -15.70
C PHE A 5 2.16 2.59 -14.49
N TYR A 6 3.17 2.36 -13.67
CA TYR A 6 3.42 3.16 -12.46
C TYR A 6 3.86 4.58 -12.80
N ALA A 7 4.77 4.75 -13.77
CA ALA A 7 5.18 6.06 -14.26
C ALA A 7 4.00 6.84 -14.86
N GLY A 8 3.12 6.17 -15.60
CA GLY A 8 1.89 6.77 -16.13
C GLY A 8 0.90 7.21 -15.04
N ASN A 9 0.80 6.44 -13.94
CA ASN A 9 -0.01 6.81 -12.78
C ASN A 9 0.54 8.07 -12.10
N ARG A 10 1.84 8.15 -11.88
CA ARG A 10 2.49 9.34 -11.32
C ARG A 10 2.33 10.56 -12.21
N LYS A 11 2.55 10.41 -13.52
CA LYS A 11 2.30 11.50 -14.48
C LYS A 11 0.87 12.01 -14.39
N SER A 12 -0.12 11.12 -14.32
CA SER A 12 -1.54 11.49 -14.20
C SER A 12 -1.84 12.19 -12.88
N LEU A 13 -1.15 11.84 -11.79
CA LEU A 13 -1.24 12.51 -10.50
C LEU A 13 -0.69 13.95 -10.62
N TYR A 14 0.53 14.10 -11.11
CA TYR A 14 1.22 15.39 -11.13
C TYR A 14 0.50 16.42 -12.02
N GLN A 15 -0.16 15.98 -13.08
CA GLN A 15 -1.00 16.85 -13.93
C GLN A 15 -2.22 17.44 -13.20
N LYS A 16 -2.58 16.90 -12.02
CA LYS A 16 -3.68 17.43 -11.20
C LYS A 16 -3.21 18.36 -10.09
N LEU A 17 -1.92 18.60 -10.00
CA LEU A 17 -1.30 19.41 -8.96
C LEU A 17 -0.76 20.73 -9.55
N GLU A 18 -0.78 21.76 -8.73
CA GLU A 18 -0.24 23.06 -9.10
C GLU A 18 1.29 23.08 -8.93
N ALA A 19 1.97 23.93 -9.70
CA ALA A 19 3.39 24.18 -9.52
C ALA A 19 3.70 24.72 -8.10
N GLY A 20 4.75 24.21 -7.48
CA GLY A 20 5.07 24.43 -6.07
C GLY A 20 4.45 23.39 -5.14
N SER A 21 3.91 22.30 -5.68
CA SER A 21 3.43 21.16 -4.88
C SER A 21 4.55 20.21 -4.53
N LEU A 22 4.60 19.78 -3.26
CA LEU A 22 5.44 18.68 -2.79
C LEU A 22 4.57 17.52 -2.38
N VAL A 23 4.72 16.38 -3.02
CA VAL A 23 3.97 15.16 -2.72
C VAL A 23 4.83 14.24 -1.85
N VAL A 24 4.31 13.74 -0.74
CA VAL A 24 4.98 12.73 0.09
C VAL A 24 4.03 11.58 0.35
N VAL A 25 4.44 10.37 -0.07
CA VAL A 25 3.67 9.14 0.10
C VAL A 25 4.54 8.08 0.77
N PHE A 26 4.01 7.47 1.81
CA PHE A 26 4.67 6.43 2.58
C PHE A 26 4.16 5.05 2.19
N SER A 27 5.03 4.05 2.12
CA SER A 27 4.61 2.65 1.98
C SER A 27 3.87 2.13 3.21
N GLY A 28 4.16 2.72 4.37
CA GLY A 28 3.69 2.27 5.68
C GLY A 28 4.68 1.32 6.37
N HIS A 29 4.25 0.76 7.48
CA HIS A 29 4.98 -0.25 8.24
C HIS A 29 4.02 -1.32 8.79
N ALA A 30 4.53 -2.50 9.09
CA ALA A 30 3.76 -3.58 9.69
C ALA A 30 3.36 -3.22 11.13
N PRO A 31 2.07 -3.36 11.52
CA PRO A 31 1.66 -3.17 12.90
C PRO A 31 2.30 -4.19 13.83
N ILE A 32 2.69 -3.77 15.04
CA ILE A 32 3.25 -4.66 16.07
C ILE A 32 2.13 -5.59 16.57
N LYS A 33 2.42 -6.88 16.63
CA LYS A 33 1.53 -7.91 17.17
C LYS A 33 1.94 -8.31 18.58
N THR A 34 3.25 -8.56 18.78
CA THR A 34 3.87 -8.89 20.07
C THR A 34 5.22 -8.16 20.17
N ASN A 35 6.04 -8.49 21.18
CA ASN A 35 7.34 -7.82 21.39
C ASN A 35 8.31 -8.00 20.22
N ASP A 36 8.28 -9.15 19.55
CA ASP A 36 9.21 -9.53 18.48
C ASP A 36 8.53 -9.97 17.18
N GLU A 37 7.19 -9.90 17.13
CA GLU A 37 6.40 -10.29 15.96
C GLU A 37 5.49 -9.16 15.51
N ASN A 38 5.48 -8.88 14.22
CA ASN A 38 4.56 -7.95 13.58
C ASN A 38 3.42 -8.71 12.89
N TYR A 39 2.27 -8.04 12.71
CA TYR A 39 1.30 -8.50 11.73
C TYR A 39 1.89 -8.47 10.32
N PRO A 40 1.35 -9.25 9.37
CA PRO A 40 1.77 -9.16 7.97
C PRO A 40 1.70 -7.73 7.46
N PHE A 41 2.75 -7.30 6.77
CA PHE A 41 2.81 -6.00 6.16
C PHE A 41 1.81 -5.88 5.00
N PHE A 42 1.11 -4.77 4.96
CA PHE A 42 0.19 -4.44 3.88
C PHE A 42 0.51 -3.04 3.38
N THR A 43 1.16 -2.96 2.24
CA THR A 43 1.60 -1.70 1.63
C THR A 43 0.44 -0.73 1.44
N ASN A 44 0.62 0.55 1.75
CA ASN A 44 -0.33 1.58 1.38
C ASN A 44 -0.70 1.48 -0.10
N ARG A 45 -1.99 1.35 -0.39
CA ARG A 45 -2.48 1.06 -1.75
C ARG A 45 -2.22 2.19 -2.74
N ASN A 46 -2.13 3.45 -2.27
CA ASN A 46 -1.77 4.59 -3.12
C ASN A 46 -0.27 4.59 -3.42
N PHE A 47 0.57 4.26 -2.44
CA PHE A 47 2.00 4.07 -2.65
C PHE A 47 2.27 2.95 -3.67
N LEU A 48 1.63 1.79 -3.49
CA LEU A 48 1.74 0.67 -4.44
C LEU A 48 1.31 1.06 -5.86
N TYR A 49 0.18 1.79 -5.99
CA TYR A 49 -0.33 2.26 -7.27
C TYR A 49 0.63 3.23 -7.99
N LEU A 50 1.45 3.95 -7.24
CA LEU A 50 2.42 4.89 -7.77
C LEU A 50 3.80 4.27 -8.05
N THR A 51 4.17 3.19 -7.35
CA THR A 51 5.56 2.68 -7.39
C THR A 51 5.70 1.20 -7.77
N GLY A 52 4.69 0.39 -7.50
CA GLY A 52 4.77 -1.07 -7.64
C GLY A 52 5.55 -1.79 -6.55
N ILE A 53 6.07 -1.07 -5.56
CA ILE A 53 6.95 -1.61 -4.52
C ILE A 53 6.14 -2.05 -3.31
N GLU A 54 6.36 -3.29 -2.86
CA GLU A 54 5.73 -3.89 -1.67
C GLU A 54 6.77 -4.11 -0.58
N GLN A 55 7.30 -3.03 -0.02
CA GLN A 55 8.19 -3.06 1.13
C GLN A 55 7.84 -1.93 2.10
N GLU A 56 7.97 -2.20 3.40
CA GLU A 56 7.73 -1.21 4.46
C GLU A 56 8.84 -0.15 4.57
N ASN A 57 8.49 0.96 5.20
CA ASN A 57 9.41 2.06 5.53
C ASN A 57 10.07 2.72 4.31
N ILE A 58 9.40 2.72 3.16
CA ILE A 58 9.83 3.43 1.95
C ILE A 58 9.01 4.71 1.79
N VAL A 59 9.64 5.77 1.26
CA VAL A 59 8.99 7.05 1.02
C VAL A 59 9.20 7.49 -0.42
N LEU A 60 8.13 7.89 -1.08
CA LEU A 60 8.17 8.63 -2.33
C LEU A 60 7.98 10.12 -2.03
N MET A 61 8.94 10.95 -2.42
CA MET A 61 8.84 12.41 -2.39
C MET A 61 8.98 12.97 -3.80
N THR A 62 8.06 13.82 -4.20
CA THR A 62 8.08 14.45 -5.53
C THR A 62 7.81 15.93 -5.42
N TYR A 63 8.68 16.73 -5.98
CA TYR A 63 8.44 18.15 -6.20
C TYR A 63 7.88 18.36 -7.61
N VAL A 64 6.77 19.10 -7.71
CA VAL A 64 6.11 19.48 -8.94
C VAL A 64 6.30 20.99 -9.13
N GLY A 65 7.24 21.36 -9.99
CA GLY A 65 7.57 22.76 -10.34
C GLY A 65 6.96 23.20 -11.67
N GLU A 66 7.29 24.41 -12.12
CA GLU A 66 6.92 24.90 -13.44
C GLU A 66 7.75 24.18 -14.52
N GLY A 67 7.14 23.18 -15.17
CA GLY A 67 7.79 22.39 -16.21
C GLY A 67 8.82 21.38 -15.72
N THR A 68 9.00 21.22 -14.41
CA THR A 68 9.92 20.26 -13.80
C THR A 68 9.21 19.33 -12.81
N ILE A 69 9.62 18.07 -12.80
CA ILE A 69 9.16 17.06 -11.82
C ILE A 69 10.39 16.36 -11.29
N GLU A 70 10.59 16.45 -9.98
CA GLU A 70 11.73 15.83 -9.29
C GLU A 70 11.20 14.73 -8.36
N GLU A 71 11.33 13.49 -8.80
CA GLU A 71 10.96 12.31 -8.02
C GLU A 71 12.18 11.80 -7.25
N THR A 72 12.00 11.47 -5.98
CA THR A 72 13.01 10.78 -5.17
C THR A 72 12.35 9.66 -4.38
N LEU A 73 12.91 8.47 -4.50
CA LEU A 73 12.49 7.29 -3.72
C LEU A 73 13.50 7.07 -2.60
N TYR A 74 13.01 7.03 -1.35
CA TYR A 74 13.84 6.79 -0.17
C TYR A 74 13.67 5.34 0.26
N LEU A 75 14.75 4.57 0.13
CA LEU A 75 14.83 3.13 0.40
C LEU A 75 15.46 2.87 1.77
N LEU A 76 15.21 1.68 2.33
CA LEU A 76 15.99 1.20 3.46
C LEU A 76 17.41 0.84 2.99
N PRO A 77 18.45 1.23 3.74
CA PRO A 77 19.83 0.80 3.41
C PRO A 77 19.94 -0.72 3.56
N PRO A 78 20.84 -1.38 2.81
CA PRO A 78 21.16 -2.80 3.05
C PRO A 78 21.57 -3.04 4.50
N ASP A 79 21.06 -4.11 5.12
CA ASP A 79 21.35 -4.46 6.51
C ASP A 79 21.28 -5.98 6.68
N ALA A 80 22.43 -6.65 6.58
CA ALA A 80 22.52 -8.10 6.64
C ALA A 80 22.01 -8.70 7.97
N PHE A 81 22.06 -7.96 9.08
CA PHE A 81 21.52 -8.41 10.35
C PHE A 81 19.98 -8.37 10.35
N ALA A 82 19.40 -7.22 9.98
CA ALA A 82 17.95 -7.07 9.91
C ALA A 82 17.33 -8.01 8.87
N GLU A 83 17.98 -8.20 7.71
CA GLU A 83 17.49 -9.06 6.63
C GLU A 83 17.42 -10.54 6.99
N ARG A 84 18.18 -11.00 8.01
CA ARG A 84 18.03 -12.36 8.56
C ARG A 84 16.71 -12.54 9.29
N TRP A 85 16.15 -11.48 9.85
CA TRP A 85 14.91 -11.52 10.62
C TRP A 85 13.66 -11.19 9.78
N THR A 86 13.78 -10.19 8.90
CA THR A 86 12.62 -9.61 8.21
C THR A 86 12.57 -9.93 6.72
N GLY A 87 13.57 -10.63 6.19
CA GLY A 87 13.71 -10.87 4.76
C GLY A 87 14.50 -9.78 4.05
N ARG A 88 14.84 -10.05 2.81
CA ARG A 88 15.68 -9.19 1.96
C ARG A 88 15.04 -7.84 1.70
N ARG A 89 15.83 -6.78 1.77
CA ARG A 89 15.44 -5.43 1.34
C ARG A 89 15.57 -5.30 -0.18
N ILE A 90 14.67 -4.51 -0.78
CA ILE A 90 14.72 -4.20 -2.21
C ILE A 90 16.00 -3.43 -2.51
N LYS A 91 16.67 -3.78 -3.59
CA LYS A 91 17.84 -3.06 -4.09
C LYS A 91 17.41 -1.91 -5.00
N GLU A 92 18.34 -1.00 -5.20
CA GLU A 92 18.13 0.20 -6.00
C GLU A 92 17.70 -0.14 -7.43
N GLU A 93 18.41 -1.07 -8.07
CA GLU A 93 18.14 -1.49 -9.46
C GLU A 93 16.75 -2.15 -9.58
N GLU A 94 16.34 -2.94 -8.58
CA GLU A 94 15.01 -3.56 -8.55
C GLU A 94 13.91 -2.52 -8.35
N ALA A 95 14.16 -1.52 -7.50
CA ALA A 95 13.21 -0.44 -7.27
C ALA A 95 13.04 0.42 -8.53
N GLU A 96 14.12 0.68 -9.27
CA GLU A 96 14.10 1.36 -10.56
C GLU A 96 13.37 0.51 -11.63
N GLU A 97 13.66 -0.78 -11.72
CA GLU A 97 13.01 -1.69 -12.67
C GLU A 97 11.49 -1.76 -12.45
N LEU A 98 11.05 -1.79 -11.20
CA LEU A 98 9.63 -1.82 -10.85
C LEU A 98 8.95 -0.47 -11.07
N SER A 99 9.51 0.60 -10.54
CA SER A 99 8.85 1.91 -10.46
C SER A 99 9.14 2.83 -11.64
N GLY A 100 10.30 2.68 -12.29
CA GLY A 100 10.83 3.62 -13.27
C GLY A 100 11.37 4.91 -12.64
N ILE A 101 11.58 4.95 -11.31
CA ILE A 101 12.18 6.09 -10.62
C ILE A 101 13.68 5.85 -10.53
N THR A 102 14.48 6.75 -11.12
CA THR A 102 15.95 6.64 -11.22
C THR A 102 16.70 7.37 -10.10
N ASN A 103 16.06 8.31 -9.41
CA ASN A 103 16.67 9.01 -8.29
C ASN A 103 16.22 8.38 -6.97
N TYR A 104 17.17 7.77 -6.29
CA TYR A 104 16.92 7.13 -4.99
C TYR A 104 17.96 7.58 -3.96
N LYS A 105 17.55 7.51 -2.70
CA LYS A 105 18.37 7.79 -1.51
C LYS A 105 17.95 6.83 -0.40
N TYR A 106 18.71 6.81 0.69
CA TYR A 106 18.27 6.08 1.88
C TYR A 106 17.38 6.93 2.79
N VAL A 107 16.45 6.28 3.48
CA VAL A 107 15.44 6.94 4.34
C VAL A 107 16.03 7.88 5.38
N ALA A 108 17.26 7.66 5.81
CA ALA A 108 17.97 8.57 6.73
C ALA A 108 18.12 9.99 6.16
N ALA A 109 18.20 10.14 4.83
CA ALA A 109 18.31 11.44 4.18
C ALA A 109 16.96 12.16 4.04
N PHE A 110 15.81 11.45 4.15
CA PHE A 110 14.50 12.00 3.86
C PHE A 110 14.17 13.27 4.65
N ARG A 111 14.41 13.27 5.95
CA ARG A 111 14.08 14.43 6.81
C ARG A 111 14.88 15.68 6.44
N ASN A 112 16.16 15.52 6.12
CA ASN A 112 17.03 16.62 5.71
C ASN A 112 16.64 17.16 4.33
N ASP A 113 16.32 16.26 3.39
CA ASP A 113 15.88 16.65 2.05
C ASP A 113 14.52 17.34 2.08
N LEU A 114 13.58 16.81 2.88
CA LEU A 114 12.28 17.45 3.11
C LEU A 114 12.46 18.87 3.67
N SER A 115 13.29 19.04 4.70
CA SER A 115 13.58 20.35 5.27
C SER A 115 14.16 21.30 4.24
N ARG A 116 15.14 20.84 3.45
CA ARG A 116 15.74 21.63 2.36
C ARG A 116 14.71 22.08 1.34
N GLN A 117 13.81 21.20 0.92
CA GLN A 117 12.73 21.53 -0.01
C GLN A 117 11.76 22.56 0.59
N LEU A 118 11.33 22.37 1.84
CA LEU A 118 10.40 23.28 2.51
C LEU A 118 10.95 24.71 2.63
N PHE A 119 12.24 24.85 2.97
CA PHE A 119 12.90 26.14 3.16
C PHE A 119 13.55 26.69 1.89
N SER A 120 13.39 26.04 0.73
CA SER A 120 13.87 26.57 -0.57
C SER A 120 13.08 27.79 -1.05
N GLY A 121 11.90 28.03 -0.50
CA GLY A 121 10.95 29.07 -0.97
C GLY A 121 10.09 28.66 -2.17
N ASN A 122 10.35 27.49 -2.76
CA ASN A 122 9.64 27.01 -3.95
C ASN A 122 8.38 26.19 -3.63
N VAL A 123 8.30 25.60 -2.41
CA VAL A 123 7.16 24.78 -1.99
C VAL A 123 6.06 25.64 -1.40
N LYS A 124 4.90 25.64 -2.07
CA LYS A 124 3.68 26.33 -1.63
C LYS A 124 2.77 25.41 -0.82
N LYS A 125 2.73 24.11 -1.18
CA LYS A 125 1.80 23.16 -0.61
C LYS A 125 2.39 21.75 -0.56
N VAL A 126 2.23 21.07 0.58
CA VAL A 126 2.60 19.65 0.75
C VAL A 126 1.35 18.80 0.70
N TYR A 127 1.32 17.82 -0.20
CA TYR A 127 0.25 16.84 -0.33
C TYR A 127 0.64 15.55 0.39
N LEU A 128 -0.21 15.12 1.32
CA LEU A 128 -0.10 13.89 2.07
C LEU A 128 -1.35 13.03 1.88
N ASP A 129 -1.19 11.72 1.91
CA ASP A 129 -2.31 10.77 1.79
C ASP A 129 -3.05 10.65 3.14
N PHE A 130 -3.95 11.59 3.37
CA PHE A 130 -4.81 11.59 4.54
C PHE A 130 -6.05 10.72 4.29
N ASP A 131 -5.87 9.41 4.41
CA ASP A 131 -7.01 8.50 4.44
C ASP A 131 -7.77 8.62 5.76
N LYS A 132 -8.97 8.05 5.82
CA LYS A 132 -9.83 8.12 7.01
C LYS A 132 -9.16 7.43 8.19
N VAL A 133 -8.98 8.18 9.28
CA VAL A 133 -8.48 7.68 10.55
C VAL A 133 -9.59 7.77 11.59
N TYR A 134 -9.79 6.71 12.37
CA TYR A 134 -10.69 6.71 13.50
C TYR A 134 -9.94 7.22 14.74
N GLU A 135 -10.66 7.81 15.70
CA GLU A 135 -10.09 8.43 16.91
C GLU A 135 -9.09 7.54 17.64
N ASN A 136 -9.37 6.25 17.74
CA ASN A 136 -8.54 5.26 18.43
C ASN A 136 -7.53 4.53 17.52
N THR A 137 -7.35 4.97 16.28
CA THR A 137 -6.38 4.37 15.36
C THR A 137 -5.01 5.03 15.55
N PRO A 138 -3.91 4.27 15.66
CA PRO A 138 -2.57 4.85 15.69
C PRO A 138 -2.35 5.75 14.47
N ALA A 139 -1.77 6.93 14.70
CA ALA A 139 -1.50 7.87 13.62
C ALA A 139 -0.50 7.26 12.63
N VAL A 140 -0.89 7.18 11.37
CA VAL A 140 -0.01 6.81 10.27
C VAL A 140 0.98 7.93 9.95
N GLU A 141 2.05 7.62 9.20
CA GLU A 141 3.16 8.55 8.93
C GLU A 141 2.70 9.87 8.31
N ALA A 142 1.70 9.81 7.42
CA ALA A 142 1.13 11.01 6.78
C ALA A 142 0.57 12.00 7.83
N TYR A 143 -0.13 11.50 8.84
CA TYR A 143 -0.67 12.34 9.92
C TYR A 143 0.43 12.85 10.85
N ARG A 144 1.44 12.02 11.18
CA ARG A 144 2.60 12.45 11.97
C ARG A 144 3.37 13.55 11.25
N LEU A 145 3.60 13.39 9.94
CA LEU A 145 4.25 14.40 9.13
C LEU A 145 3.39 15.66 9.02
N GLY A 146 2.08 15.54 8.81
CA GLY A 146 1.16 16.67 8.74
C GLY A 146 1.15 17.51 10.03
N LYS A 147 1.21 16.84 11.19
CA LYS A 147 1.35 17.52 12.49
C LYS A 147 2.68 18.25 12.60
N TYR A 148 3.78 17.58 12.26
CA TYR A 148 5.12 18.18 12.24
C TYR A 148 5.18 19.42 11.33
N LEU A 149 4.60 19.37 10.12
CA LEU A 149 4.59 20.49 9.19
C LEU A 149 3.82 21.70 9.72
N LYS A 150 2.68 21.48 10.37
CA LYS A 150 1.92 22.57 11.01
C LYS A 150 2.68 23.27 12.12
N GLU A 151 3.50 22.53 12.85
CA GLU A 151 4.30 23.08 13.96
C GLU A 151 5.60 23.78 13.48
N HIS A 152 6.26 23.22 12.44
CA HIS A 152 7.61 23.64 12.06
C HIS A 152 7.70 24.37 10.71
N ALA A 153 6.68 24.27 9.87
CA ALA A 153 6.59 24.94 8.57
C ALA A 153 5.20 25.55 8.35
N PRO A 154 4.70 26.42 9.25
CA PRO A 154 3.33 26.96 9.20
C PRO A 154 3.06 27.81 7.94
N PHE A 155 4.11 28.22 7.23
CA PHE A 155 4.04 28.99 5.98
C PHE A 155 3.73 28.13 4.75
N VAL A 156 3.71 26.78 4.88
CA VAL A 156 3.40 25.85 3.80
C VAL A 156 1.98 25.30 3.96
N GLY A 157 1.19 25.35 2.89
CA GLY A 157 -0.15 24.76 2.86
C GLY A 157 -0.12 23.22 2.94
N LEU A 158 -1.14 22.61 3.54
CA LEU A 158 -1.35 21.16 3.49
C LEU A 158 -2.49 20.80 2.53
N GLY A 159 -2.27 19.78 1.70
CA GLY A 159 -3.26 19.20 0.81
C GLY A 159 -3.53 17.73 1.13
N ASN A 160 -4.77 17.30 0.90
CA ASN A 160 -5.13 15.89 0.98
C ASN A 160 -5.00 15.22 -0.38
N LEU A 161 -4.07 14.26 -0.50
CA LEU A 161 -3.83 13.48 -1.70
C LEU A 161 -4.94 12.44 -1.94
N HIS A 162 -5.57 11.94 -0.89
CA HIS A 162 -6.50 10.81 -0.94
C HIS A 162 -7.65 10.98 -1.96
N PRO A 163 -8.37 12.11 -2.02
CA PRO A 163 -9.42 12.30 -3.01
C PRO A 163 -8.92 12.28 -4.45
N ILE A 164 -7.71 12.79 -4.71
CA ILE A 164 -7.09 12.78 -6.04
C ILE A 164 -6.75 11.35 -6.42
N MET A 165 -6.13 10.60 -5.54
CA MET A 165 -5.80 9.18 -5.76
C MET A 165 -7.05 8.33 -5.98
N LYS A 166 -8.12 8.59 -5.23
CA LYS A 166 -9.42 7.93 -5.43
C LYS A 166 -9.93 8.13 -6.85
N GLN A 167 -9.88 9.35 -7.37
CA GLN A 167 -10.32 9.65 -8.75
C GLN A 167 -9.45 8.93 -9.79
N LEU A 168 -8.13 8.89 -9.62
CA LEU A 168 -7.23 8.21 -10.54
C LEU A 168 -7.46 6.69 -10.57
N ARG A 169 -7.82 6.08 -9.44
CA ARG A 169 -8.03 4.64 -9.28
C ARG A 169 -9.47 4.19 -9.60
N LEU A 170 -10.40 5.13 -9.81
CA LEU A 170 -11.80 4.83 -10.04
C LEU A 170 -11.99 4.09 -11.36
N ILE A 171 -11.40 4.59 -12.44
CA ILE A 171 -11.45 3.98 -13.77
C ILE A 171 -10.23 3.09 -13.96
N LYS A 172 -10.47 1.79 -14.16
CA LYS A 172 -9.39 0.78 -14.27
C LYS A 172 -8.80 0.79 -15.68
N LYS A 173 -7.49 0.70 -15.75
CA LYS A 173 -6.76 0.52 -17.01
C LYS A 173 -6.86 -0.95 -17.48
N PRO A 174 -6.64 -1.26 -18.76
CA PRO A 174 -6.76 -2.64 -19.27
C PRO A 174 -5.93 -3.66 -18.49
N CYS A 175 -4.69 -3.33 -18.10
CA CYS A 175 -3.84 -4.22 -17.33
C CYS A 175 -4.36 -4.49 -15.90
N GLU A 176 -5.08 -3.53 -15.30
CA GLU A 176 -5.75 -3.72 -14.00
C GLU A 176 -6.95 -4.66 -14.17
N ILE A 177 -7.72 -4.52 -15.25
CA ILE A 177 -8.84 -5.42 -15.57
C ILE A 177 -8.35 -6.85 -15.75
N GLU A 178 -7.24 -7.06 -16.47
CA GLU A 178 -6.66 -8.40 -16.62
C GLU A 178 -6.17 -8.99 -15.27
N ALA A 179 -5.59 -8.18 -14.41
CA ALA A 179 -5.23 -8.61 -13.05
C ALA A 179 -6.46 -9.00 -12.22
N MET A 180 -7.56 -8.24 -12.33
CA MET A 180 -8.83 -8.57 -11.67
C MET A 180 -9.40 -9.91 -12.18
N LYS A 181 -9.45 -10.13 -13.50
CA LYS A 181 -9.91 -11.39 -14.09
C LYS A 181 -9.07 -12.58 -13.61
N LYS A 182 -7.74 -12.39 -13.51
CA LYS A 182 -6.86 -13.43 -12.94
C LYS A 182 -7.21 -13.73 -11.48
N ALA A 183 -7.43 -12.70 -10.67
CA ALA A 183 -7.83 -12.87 -9.27
C ALA A 183 -9.20 -13.59 -9.14
N GLU A 184 -10.16 -13.24 -9.99
CA GLU A 184 -11.47 -13.92 -10.05
C GLU A 184 -11.34 -15.40 -10.42
N THR A 185 -10.48 -15.73 -11.39
CA THR A 185 -10.22 -17.12 -11.78
C THR A 185 -9.64 -17.94 -10.62
N ILE A 186 -8.73 -17.35 -9.84
CA ILE A 186 -8.16 -18.00 -8.66
C ILE A 186 -9.21 -18.17 -7.56
N THR A 187 -10.01 -17.13 -7.31
CA THR A 187 -11.12 -17.17 -6.34
C THR A 187 -12.16 -18.24 -6.72
N LYS A 188 -12.53 -18.33 -8.00
CA LYS A 188 -13.41 -19.38 -8.52
C LYS A 188 -12.88 -20.78 -8.19
N ALA A 189 -11.59 -21.02 -8.41
CA ALA A 189 -11.00 -22.32 -8.09
C ALA A 189 -11.05 -22.65 -6.59
N GLY A 190 -10.92 -21.65 -5.70
CA GLY A 190 -11.11 -21.81 -4.26
C GLY A 190 -12.55 -22.19 -3.90
N ILE A 191 -13.53 -21.51 -4.51
CA ILE A 191 -14.96 -21.81 -4.33
C ILE A 191 -15.26 -23.23 -4.84
N GLU A 192 -14.78 -23.61 -6.01
CA GLU A 192 -14.99 -24.97 -6.57
C GLU A 192 -14.37 -26.06 -5.69
N ALA A 193 -13.21 -25.78 -5.05
CA ALA A 193 -12.60 -26.71 -4.10
C ALA A 193 -13.53 -26.94 -2.88
N MET A 194 -14.06 -25.86 -2.28
CA MET A 194 -15.02 -25.97 -1.18
C MET A 194 -16.27 -26.76 -1.60
N MET A 195 -16.82 -26.48 -2.79
CA MET A 195 -18.02 -27.17 -3.29
C MET A 195 -17.80 -28.68 -3.45
N LYS A 196 -16.62 -29.09 -3.95
CA LYS A 196 -16.26 -30.51 -4.16
C LYS A 196 -16.09 -31.29 -2.87
N THR A 197 -15.59 -30.66 -1.82
CA THR A 197 -15.32 -31.29 -0.54
C THR A 197 -16.50 -31.18 0.45
N SER A 198 -17.47 -30.32 0.12
CA SER A 198 -18.61 -30.02 0.99
C SER A 198 -19.45 -31.27 1.30
N LYS A 199 -19.71 -31.48 2.59
CA LYS A 199 -20.62 -32.52 3.09
C LYS A 199 -21.27 -32.05 4.39
N PRO A 200 -22.46 -32.59 4.73
CA PRO A 200 -23.14 -32.28 5.99
C PRO A 200 -22.22 -32.45 7.20
N GLY A 201 -22.30 -31.54 8.13
CA GLY A 201 -21.53 -31.58 9.37
C GLY A 201 -20.12 -30.99 9.31
N MET A 202 -19.67 -30.48 8.18
CA MET A 202 -18.40 -29.73 8.10
C MET A 202 -18.49 -28.42 8.86
N TYR A 203 -17.38 -28.02 9.47
CA TYR A 203 -17.24 -26.73 10.13
C TYR A 203 -16.75 -25.65 9.14
N GLU A 204 -17.08 -24.41 9.41
CA GLU A 204 -16.69 -23.25 8.60
C GLU A 204 -15.16 -23.14 8.40
N TYR A 205 -14.35 -23.46 9.43
CA TYR A 205 -12.89 -23.49 9.29
C TYR A 205 -12.40 -24.57 8.32
N GLN A 206 -13.13 -25.65 8.09
CA GLN A 206 -12.75 -26.67 7.11
C GLN A 206 -12.97 -26.17 5.69
N TYR A 207 -14.06 -25.45 5.44
CA TYR A 207 -14.27 -24.76 4.16
C TYR A 207 -13.18 -23.70 3.92
N LYS A 208 -12.81 -22.93 4.98
CA LYS A 208 -11.71 -21.98 4.88
C LYS A 208 -10.39 -22.65 4.51
N ALA A 209 -10.08 -23.79 5.10
CA ALA A 209 -8.86 -24.54 4.80
C ALA A 209 -8.80 -25.00 3.34
N GLU A 210 -9.91 -25.51 2.79
CA GLU A 210 -10.01 -25.89 1.38
C GLU A 210 -9.82 -24.70 0.43
N PHE A 211 -10.44 -23.57 0.77
CA PHE A 211 -10.32 -22.35 -0.01
C PHE A 211 -8.87 -21.84 0.01
N ASP A 212 -8.28 -21.66 1.19
CA ASP A 212 -6.91 -21.15 1.35
C ASP A 212 -5.88 -22.08 0.68
N TYR A 213 -6.06 -23.40 0.79
CA TYR A 213 -5.21 -24.37 0.11
C TYR A 213 -5.28 -24.20 -1.42
N ALA A 214 -6.47 -24.07 -1.98
CA ALA A 214 -6.64 -23.90 -3.41
C ALA A 214 -6.01 -22.58 -3.92
N LEU A 215 -6.06 -21.50 -3.12
CA LEU A 215 -5.40 -20.23 -3.40
C LEU A 215 -3.86 -20.37 -3.34
N ALA A 216 -3.36 -21.00 -2.26
CA ALA A 216 -1.93 -21.21 -2.06
C ALA A 216 -1.28 -22.04 -3.18
N GLN A 217 -1.98 -23.07 -3.68
CA GLN A 217 -1.54 -23.85 -4.84
C GLN A 217 -1.40 -23.01 -6.13
N ARG A 218 -1.96 -21.79 -6.15
CA ARG A 218 -1.88 -20.84 -7.25
C ARG A 218 -1.01 -19.62 -6.94
N GLY A 219 -0.21 -19.72 -5.87
CA GLY A 219 0.75 -18.69 -5.46
C GLY A 219 0.10 -17.50 -4.70
N VAL A 220 -1.15 -17.61 -4.27
CA VAL A 220 -1.81 -16.59 -3.46
C VAL A 220 -1.78 -17.00 -1.99
N LEU A 221 -0.86 -16.42 -1.24
CA LEU A 221 -0.67 -16.71 0.19
C LEU A 221 -1.49 -15.81 1.11
N SER A 222 -1.94 -14.66 0.59
CA SER A 222 -2.77 -13.71 1.32
C SER A 222 -3.87 -13.18 0.41
N PRO A 223 -5.14 -13.41 0.71
CA PRO A 223 -6.24 -12.81 -0.04
C PRO A 223 -6.29 -11.29 0.18
N GLY A 224 -6.97 -10.57 -0.73
CA GLY A 224 -7.09 -9.11 -0.67
C GLY A 224 -7.85 -8.59 0.57
N PHE A 225 -8.64 -9.45 1.22
CA PHE A 225 -9.30 -9.24 2.53
C PHE A 225 -9.50 -10.61 3.19
N PRO A 226 -9.65 -10.68 4.52
CA PRO A 226 -9.90 -11.94 5.22
C PRO A 226 -11.15 -12.62 4.68
N SER A 227 -11.05 -13.92 4.39
CA SER A 227 -12.17 -14.70 3.86
C SER A 227 -13.36 -14.67 4.83
N ILE A 228 -14.55 -14.45 4.33
CA ILE A 228 -15.79 -14.52 5.10
C ILE A 228 -16.48 -15.82 4.73
N ILE A 229 -16.46 -16.78 5.64
CA ILE A 229 -17.06 -18.11 5.47
C ILE A 229 -17.96 -18.36 6.67
N SER A 230 -19.24 -18.51 6.42
CA SER A 230 -20.25 -18.60 7.46
C SER A 230 -21.36 -19.59 7.08
N SER A 231 -22.05 -20.12 8.08
CA SER A 231 -23.18 -21.04 7.94
C SER A 231 -24.32 -20.69 8.91
N GLY A 232 -25.52 -21.09 8.61
CA GLY A 232 -26.70 -20.89 9.45
C GLY A 232 -26.84 -19.43 9.94
N LYS A 233 -26.94 -19.24 11.25
CA LYS A 233 -27.09 -17.90 11.88
C LYS A 233 -25.90 -16.98 11.68
N ASN A 234 -24.70 -17.52 11.38
CA ASN A 234 -23.51 -16.72 11.17
C ASN A 234 -23.56 -15.92 9.87
N ASN A 235 -24.39 -16.32 8.89
CA ASN A 235 -24.59 -15.60 7.63
C ASN A 235 -25.16 -14.17 7.79
N PHE A 236 -25.70 -13.84 8.96
CA PHE A 236 -26.17 -12.49 9.25
C PHE A 236 -25.11 -11.55 9.82
N LYS A 237 -23.86 -12.03 10.02
CA LYS A 237 -22.71 -11.23 10.46
C LYS A 237 -21.88 -10.83 9.25
N ILE A 238 -21.79 -9.52 8.96
CA ILE A 238 -21.11 -9.02 7.76
C ILE A 238 -19.61 -9.35 7.76
N HIS A 239 -18.89 -9.07 8.86
CA HIS A 239 -17.46 -9.36 9.01
C HIS A 239 -17.26 -10.49 10.03
N TYR A 240 -17.62 -11.71 9.59
CA TYR A 240 -17.52 -12.93 10.42
C TYR A 240 -16.19 -13.65 10.16
N TYR A 241 -15.38 -13.81 11.19
CA TYR A 241 -14.05 -14.41 11.12
C TYR A 241 -13.80 -15.52 12.17
N ASP A 242 -14.82 -15.94 12.92
CA ASP A 242 -14.64 -16.99 13.95
C ASP A 242 -14.55 -18.40 13.36
N TYR A 243 -15.22 -18.64 12.26
CA TYR A 243 -15.23 -19.90 11.50
C TYR A 243 -15.58 -21.17 12.33
N ARG A 244 -16.42 -21.03 13.36
CA ARG A 244 -16.73 -22.13 14.30
C ARG A 244 -18.11 -22.76 14.09
N GLY A 245 -18.90 -22.22 13.20
CA GLY A 245 -20.21 -22.79 12.88
C GLY A 245 -20.09 -24.11 12.13
N GLN A 246 -21.11 -24.95 12.27
CA GLN A 246 -21.24 -26.21 11.54
C GLN A 246 -22.31 -26.05 10.44
N ALA A 247 -22.01 -26.51 9.24
CA ALA A 247 -22.92 -26.47 8.07
C ALA A 247 -23.74 -27.76 7.94
#